data_d0dd8dc494b808cced8151370d17487b
#
_entry.id   d0dd8dc494b808cced8151370d17487b
#
_cell.length_a   1.000
_cell.length_b   1.000
_cell.length_c   1.000
_cell.angle_alpha   90.00
_cell.angle_beta   90.00
_cell.angle_gamma   90.00
#
_symmetry.space_group_name_H-M   'P 1'
#
loop_
_entity.id
_entity.type
_entity.pdbx_description
1 polymer ?
#
loop_
_entity_poly.entity_id
_entity_poly.type
_entity_poly.pdbx_seq_one_letter_code
_entity_poly.pdbx_strand_id
1 'polypeptide(L)'
;MDLRKAFDTVDHTILLQKLSALGVIDHGNNWFNDYLSGRSQVVNFNGALSDHEQTTVGVPRGSILGPLLFVLYVKDLPDTIRHCNILLYADDTVLFTSSDDASSIMEKLNDELKVLDYWLRMSGLFLNTSKTETFLFGTQARLNTVQNFTIQKNGYVLKRVFEFKYLDVVFDQHISWNAHVKYLLAKAGKRVGMLGRIRHNLTTHCANIVYTSYIRPILDYCDTVYHCCGELNSNYLEKLQRRAARIVCKRYSSDEAIDLLRRKTLFCRREQHTFKLVKKCLSGHCPQFFKNYFRSNSSVSNRATRQSNHLHLPRVRTEVAKRGFYFNGCIVYNKFQN
;
A
#
# COMPACT_ATOMS: atom_id res chain seq x y z
N MET A 1 6.68 -0.65 -10.22
CA MET A 1 6.66 -0.69 -11.71
C MET A 1 5.30 -0.20 -12.16
N ASP A 2 5.22 0.51 -13.29
CA ASP A 2 3.99 1.09 -13.82
C ASP A 2 3.71 0.46 -15.20
N LEU A 3 2.48 0.06 -15.47
CA LEU A 3 2.08 -0.49 -16.76
C LEU A 3 1.44 0.60 -17.62
N ARG A 4 1.74 0.60 -18.93
CA ARG A 4 1.12 1.56 -19.85
C ARG A 4 -0.32 1.20 -20.10
N LYS A 5 -1.27 2.07 -19.69
CA LYS A 5 -2.70 1.90 -19.95
C LYS A 5 -3.23 0.49 -19.65
N ALA A 6 -2.81 -0.11 -18.53
CA ALA A 6 -3.01 -1.53 -18.18
C ALA A 6 -4.45 -2.02 -18.45
N PHE A 7 -5.46 -1.27 -18.03
CA PHE A 7 -6.86 -1.64 -18.26
C PHE A 7 -7.32 -1.49 -19.71
N ASP A 8 -6.68 -0.61 -20.48
CA ASP A 8 -7.08 -0.30 -21.87
C ASP A 8 -6.40 -1.23 -22.88
N THR A 9 -5.40 -2.04 -22.45
CA THR A 9 -4.61 -2.91 -23.33
C THR A 9 -4.85 -4.39 -23.10
N VAL A 10 -5.82 -4.76 -22.27
CA VAL A 10 -6.21 -6.17 -22.04
C VAL A 10 -6.73 -6.77 -23.35
N ASP A 11 -6.06 -7.82 -23.85
CA ASP A 11 -6.52 -8.57 -25.02
C ASP A 11 -7.71 -9.46 -24.66
N HIS A 12 -8.82 -9.30 -25.37
CA HIS A 12 -10.07 -10.03 -25.09
C HIS A 12 -9.90 -11.53 -25.33
N THR A 13 -9.17 -11.93 -26.36
CA THR A 13 -8.94 -13.35 -26.70
C THR A 13 -8.16 -14.05 -25.59
N ILE A 14 -7.06 -13.42 -25.15
CA ILE A 14 -6.24 -13.95 -24.05
C ILE A 14 -7.05 -13.99 -22.75
N LEU A 15 -7.84 -12.95 -22.47
CA LEU A 15 -8.68 -12.92 -21.27
C LEU A 15 -9.69 -14.05 -21.27
N LEU A 16 -10.40 -14.29 -22.38
CA LEU A 16 -11.40 -15.35 -22.50
C LEU A 16 -10.76 -16.75 -22.39
N GLN A 17 -9.55 -16.94 -22.94
CA GLN A 17 -8.79 -18.17 -22.76
C GLN A 17 -8.42 -18.40 -21.27
N LYS A 18 -7.97 -17.35 -20.57
CA LYS A 18 -7.65 -17.44 -19.13
C LYS A 18 -8.90 -17.71 -18.29
N LEU A 19 -10.04 -17.10 -18.62
CA LEU A 19 -11.32 -17.36 -17.96
C LEU A 19 -11.76 -18.82 -18.17
N SER A 20 -11.62 -19.34 -19.39
CA SER A 20 -11.90 -20.74 -19.70
C SER A 20 -11.02 -21.69 -18.88
N ALA A 21 -9.72 -21.41 -18.79
CA ALA A 21 -8.79 -22.18 -17.97
C ALA A 21 -9.11 -22.14 -16.46
N LEU A 22 -9.83 -21.12 -16.00
CA LEU A 22 -10.33 -21.00 -14.63
C LEU A 22 -11.70 -21.67 -14.41
N GLY A 23 -12.25 -22.34 -15.43
CA GLY A 23 -13.53 -23.04 -15.34
C GLY A 23 -14.74 -22.21 -15.75
N VAL A 24 -14.55 -21.00 -16.29
CA VAL A 24 -15.63 -20.22 -16.90
C VAL A 24 -15.80 -20.69 -18.33
N ILE A 25 -16.68 -21.68 -18.56
CA ILE A 25 -16.91 -22.32 -19.85
C ILE A 25 -18.33 -22.02 -20.39
N ASP A 26 -18.57 -22.40 -21.64
CA ASP A 26 -19.87 -22.37 -22.31
C ASP A 26 -20.60 -21.01 -22.18
N HIS A 27 -21.80 -21.02 -21.60
CA HIS A 27 -22.62 -19.81 -21.45
C HIS A 27 -21.90 -18.71 -20.69
N GLY A 28 -21.09 -19.04 -19.68
CA GLY A 28 -20.31 -18.07 -18.91
C GLY A 28 -19.27 -17.36 -19.77
N ASN A 29 -18.53 -18.10 -20.59
CA ASN A 29 -17.50 -17.53 -21.46
C ASN A 29 -18.15 -16.70 -22.58
N ASN A 30 -19.25 -17.19 -23.18
CA ASN A 30 -20.02 -16.45 -24.18
C ASN A 30 -20.55 -15.13 -23.61
N TRP A 31 -21.02 -15.12 -22.39
CA TRP A 31 -21.48 -13.89 -21.72
C TRP A 31 -20.34 -12.86 -21.55
N PHE A 32 -19.13 -13.30 -21.16
CA PHE A 32 -17.99 -12.39 -21.09
C PHE A 32 -17.54 -11.91 -22.48
N ASN A 33 -17.62 -12.77 -23.49
CA ASN A 33 -17.36 -12.36 -24.86
C ASN A 33 -18.31 -11.26 -25.31
N ASP A 34 -19.62 -11.43 -25.09
CA ASP A 34 -20.63 -10.40 -25.41
C ASP A 34 -20.42 -9.12 -24.60
N TYR A 35 -20.08 -9.26 -23.31
CA TYR A 35 -19.77 -8.11 -22.45
C TYR A 35 -18.60 -7.28 -22.96
N LEU A 36 -17.60 -7.88 -23.57
CA LEU A 36 -16.38 -7.23 -24.06
C LEU A 36 -16.51 -6.75 -25.51
N SER A 37 -17.29 -7.48 -26.33
CA SER A 37 -17.41 -7.25 -27.78
C SER A 37 -18.42 -6.16 -28.13
N GLY A 38 -18.31 -5.61 -29.35
CA GLY A 38 -19.28 -4.66 -29.91
C GLY A 38 -19.38 -3.32 -29.19
N ARG A 39 -18.38 -2.98 -28.37
CA ARG A 39 -18.34 -1.73 -27.60
C ARG A 39 -17.72 -0.61 -28.44
N SER A 40 -18.27 0.58 -28.31
CA SER A 40 -17.70 1.79 -28.87
C SER A 40 -17.59 2.89 -27.79
N GLN A 41 -16.74 3.85 -28.03
CA GLN A 41 -16.57 5.02 -27.16
C GLN A 41 -16.64 6.31 -27.98
N VAL A 42 -17.11 7.37 -27.33
CA VAL A 42 -17.08 8.74 -27.86
C VAL A 42 -16.55 9.66 -26.79
N VAL A 43 -15.90 10.73 -27.22
CA VAL A 43 -15.44 11.82 -26.32
C VAL A 43 -16.47 12.95 -26.39
N ASN A 44 -16.98 13.38 -25.24
CA ASN A 44 -17.80 14.58 -25.12
C ASN A 44 -16.94 15.73 -24.56
N PHE A 45 -16.78 16.77 -25.35
CA PHE A 45 -16.08 17.99 -24.93
C PHE A 45 -16.97 19.21 -25.17
N ASN A 46 -17.40 19.87 -24.10
CA ASN A 46 -18.29 21.04 -24.14
C ASN A 46 -19.57 20.83 -24.96
N GLY A 47 -20.14 19.63 -24.94
CA GLY A 47 -21.37 19.29 -25.68
C GLY A 47 -21.13 18.79 -27.12
N ALA A 48 -19.93 18.92 -27.66
CA ALA A 48 -19.55 18.31 -28.94
C ALA A 48 -19.12 16.85 -28.74
N LEU A 49 -19.63 15.95 -29.53
CA LEU A 49 -19.27 14.53 -29.52
C LEU A 49 -18.27 14.23 -30.64
N SER A 50 -17.28 13.41 -30.35
CA SER A 50 -16.42 12.82 -31.38
C SER A 50 -17.17 11.74 -32.17
N ASP A 51 -16.56 11.23 -33.24
CA ASP A 51 -16.99 10.03 -33.93
C ASP A 51 -16.92 8.81 -32.97
N HIS A 52 -17.70 7.77 -33.32
CA HIS A 52 -17.70 6.51 -32.59
C HIS A 52 -16.47 5.68 -32.96
N GLU A 53 -15.64 5.37 -31.96
CA GLU A 53 -14.49 4.50 -32.12
C GLU A 53 -14.76 3.13 -31.46
N GLN A 54 -14.56 2.05 -32.22
CA GLN A 54 -14.73 0.69 -31.71
C GLN A 54 -13.60 0.30 -30.74
N THR A 55 -13.99 -0.27 -29.59
CA THR A 55 -13.04 -0.81 -28.62
C THR A 55 -12.84 -2.30 -28.86
N THR A 56 -11.65 -2.67 -29.34
CA THR A 56 -11.28 -4.08 -29.65
C THR A 56 -10.42 -4.69 -28.54
N VAL A 57 -9.93 -3.88 -27.61
CA VAL A 57 -9.11 -4.29 -26.46
C VAL A 57 -9.53 -3.49 -25.22
N GLY A 58 -9.09 -3.96 -24.05
CA GLY A 58 -9.30 -3.31 -22.78
C GLY A 58 -10.58 -3.74 -22.07
N VAL A 59 -10.61 -3.44 -20.77
CA VAL A 59 -11.79 -3.68 -19.92
C VAL A 59 -12.42 -2.34 -19.52
N PRO A 60 -13.76 -2.26 -19.41
CA PRO A 60 -14.45 -1.00 -19.13
C PRO A 60 -14.01 -0.39 -17.81
N ARG A 61 -13.39 0.79 -17.84
CA ARG A 61 -13.03 1.54 -16.66
C ARG A 61 -14.26 2.00 -15.89
N GLY A 62 -14.22 1.95 -14.56
CA GLY A 62 -15.36 2.32 -13.71
C GLY A 62 -16.46 1.26 -13.61
N SER A 63 -16.35 0.14 -14.32
CA SER A 63 -17.23 -1.01 -14.12
C SER A 63 -16.82 -1.81 -12.87
N ILE A 64 -17.75 -2.55 -12.29
CA ILE A 64 -17.47 -3.45 -11.15
C ILE A 64 -16.57 -4.61 -11.60
N LEU A 65 -16.74 -5.09 -12.83
CA LEU A 65 -16.01 -6.24 -13.37
C LEU A 65 -14.61 -5.90 -13.88
N GLY A 66 -14.35 -4.65 -14.33
CA GLY A 66 -13.07 -4.26 -14.90
C GLY A 66 -11.86 -4.61 -14.01
N PRO A 67 -11.84 -4.22 -12.73
CA PRO A 67 -10.77 -4.58 -11.81
C PRO A 67 -10.62 -6.10 -11.60
N LEU A 68 -11.73 -6.82 -11.52
CA LEU A 68 -11.72 -8.28 -11.36
C LEU A 68 -11.12 -8.96 -12.60
N LEU A 69 -11.56 -8.58 -13.78
CA LEU A 69 -11.07 -9.13 -15.05
C LEU A 69 -9.59 -8.85 -15.22
N PHE A 70 -9.11 -7.66 -14.84
CA PHE A 70 -7.68 -7.35 -14.88
C PHE A 70 -6.87 -8.21 -13.91
N VAL A 71 -7.36 -8.43 -12.67
CA VAL A 71 -6.69 -9.33 -11.70
C VAL A 71 -6.62 -10.76 -12.23
N LEU A 72 -7.71 -11.26 -12.86
CA LEU A 72 -7.72 -12.58 -13.48
C LEU A 72 -6.77 -12.65 -14.69
N TYR A 73 -6.65 -11.56 -15.44
CA TYR A 73 -5.74 -11.46 -16.57
C TYR A 73 -4.27 -11.59 -16.19
N VAL A 74 -3.86 -10.99 -15.06
CA VAL A 74 -2.46 -11.02 -14.60
C VAL A 74 -2.17 -12.11 -13.55
N LYS A 75 -3.12 -12.99 -13.27
CA LYS A 75 -3.05 -13.98 -12.18
C LYS A 75 -1.85 -14.92 -12.28
N ASP A 76 -1.47 -15.31 -13.48
CA ASP A 76 -0.38 -16.25 -13.76
C ASP A 76 1.02 -15.59 -13.82
N LEU A 77 1.10 -14.26 -13.77
CA LEU A 77 2.37 -13.54 -13.76
C LEU A 77 3.30 -13.96 -12.60
N PRO A 78 2.81 -14.10 -11.34
CA PRO A 78 3.67 -14.52 -10.24
C PRO A 78 4.33 -15.88 -10.44
N ASP A 79 3.70 -16.81 -11.17
CA ASP A 79 4.21 -18.15 -11.41
C ASP A 79 5.43 -18.16 -12.35
N THR A 80 5.67 -17.06 -13.05
CA THR A 80 6.83 -16.93 -13.96
C THR A 80 8.09 -16.45 -13.23
N ILE A 81 7.94 -15.84 -12.05
CA ILE A 81 9.03 -15.25 -11.26
C ILE A 81 9.67 -16.31 -10.37
N ARG A 82 11.01 -16.44 -10.42
CA ARG A 82 11.75 -17.52 -9.73
C ARG A 82 12.70 -17.04 -8.62
N HIS A 83 13.46 -15.97 -8.88
CA HIS A 83 14.54 -15.50 -8.00
C HIS A 83 14.17 -14.24 -7.20
N CYS A 84 13.03 -13.67 -7.50
CA CYS A 84 12.48 -12.50 -6.83
C CYS A 84 11.08 -12.79 -6.29
N ASN A 85 10.56 -11.89 -5.49
CA ASN A 85 9.17 -11.89 -5.08
C ASN A 85 8.42 -10.80 -5.84
N ILE A 86 7.15 -11.04 -6.13
CA ILE A 86 6.29 -10.07 -6.80
C ILE A 86 5.05 -9.78 -5.97
N LEU A 87 4.66 -8.51 -5.93
CA LEU A 87 3.40 -8.06 -5.34
C LEU A 87 2.61 -7.34 -6.43
N LEU A 88 1.36 -7.73 -6.59
CA LEU A 88 0.42 -7.15 -7.54
C LEU A 88 -0.72 -6.47 -6.78
N TYR A 89 -1.02 -5.24 -7.12
CA TYR A 89 -2.19 -4.51 -6.66
C TYR A 89 -2.79 -3.74 -7.83
N ALA A 90 -3.76 -4.34 -8.50
CA ALA A 90 -4.25 -3.89 -9.81
C ALA A 90 -3.07 -3.77 -10.80
N ASP A 91 -2.84 -2.57 -11.34
CA ASP A 91 -1.74 -2.23 -12.24
C ASP A 91 -0.41 -1.90 -11.52
N ASP A 92 -0.47 -1.63 -10.22
CA ASP A 92 0.72 -1.41 -9.40
C ASP A 92 1.46 -2.74 -9.15
N THR A 93 2.64 -2.89 -9.73
CA THR A 93 3.48 -4.08 -9.60
C THR A 93 4.78 -3.76 -8.88
N VAL A 94 5.14 -4.54 -7.87
CA VAL A 94 6.43 -4.44 -7.17
C VAL A 94 7.17 -5.76 -7.28
N LEU A 95 8.36 -5.72 -7.88
CA LEU A 95 9.32 -6.81 -7.90
C LEU A 95 10.41 -6.53 -6.87
N PHE A 96 10.68 -7.47 -5.96
CA PHE A 96 11.66 -7.27 -4.90
C PHE A 96 12.43 -8.53 -4.54
N THR A 97 13.65 -8.33 -4.09
CA THR A 97 14.51 -9.38 -3.57
C THR A 97 15.39 -8.82 -2.45
N SER A 98 16.06 -9.69 -1.72
CA SER A 98 17.02 -9.33 -0.69
C SER A 98 18.28 -10.18 -0.78
N SER A 99 19.44 -9.57 -0.50
CA SER A 99 20.72 -10.24 -0.39
C SER A 99 21.63 -9.41 0.51
N ASP A 100 22.72 -10.03 0.96
CA ASP A 100 23.81 -9.31 1.66
C ASP A 100 24.70 -8.54 0.70
N ASP A 101 24.68 -8.90 -0.59
CA ASP A 101 25.46 -8.25 -1.66
C ASP A 101 24.53 -7.54 -2.66
N ALA A 102 24.86 -6.27 -2.96
CA ALA A 102 24.11 -5.44 -3.90
C ALA A 102 24.24 -5.93 -5.35
N SER A 103 25.38 -6.54 -5.72
CA SER A 103 25.59 -7.09 -7.08
C SER A 103 24.66 -8.25 -7.33
N SER A 104 24.48 -9.13 -6.35
CA SER A 104 23.52 -10.25 -6.41
C SER A 104 22.07 -9.75 -6.53
N ILE A 105 21.71 -8.65 -5.86
CA ILE A 105 20.40 -8.02 -6.01
C ILE A 105 20.21 -7.50 -7.44
N MET A 106 21.21 -6.82 -7.98
CA MET A 106 21.14 -6.28 -9.36
C MET A 106 20.99 -7.37 -10.40
N GLU A 107 21.78 -8.45 -10.30
CA GLU A 107 21.71 -9.59 -11.20
C GLU A 107 20.32 -10.21 -11.21
N LYS A 108 19.83 -10.61 -10.03
CA LYS A 108 18.48 -11.21 -9.87
C LYS A 108 17.38 -10.31 -10.43
N LEU A 109 17.40 -9.00 -10.10
CA LEU A 109 16.37 -8.09 -10.59
C LEU A 109 16.44 -7.86 -12.08
N ASN A 110 17.64 -7.77 -12.67
CA ASN A 110 17.81 -7.59 -14.11
C ASN A 110 17.33 -8.84 -14.88
N ASP A 111 17.63 -10.04 -14.39
CA ASP A 111 17.20 -11.28 -15.04
C ASP A 111 15.69 -11.50 -14.93
N GLU A 112 15.12 -11.31 -13.75
CA GLU A 112 13.67 -11.42 -13.59
C GLU A 112 12.90 -10.32 -14.34
N LEU A 113 13.50 -9.14 -14.52
CA LEU A 113 12.89 -8.08 -15.32
C LEU A 113 12.81 -8.46 -16.81
N LYS A 114 13.76 -9.27 -17.33
CA LYS A 114 13.69 -9.83 -18.70
C LYS A 114 12.53 -10.83 -18.83
N VAL A 115 12.38 -11.72 -17.84
CA VAL A 115 11.27 -12.70 -17.78
C VAL A 115 9.93 -11.99 -17.72
N LEU A 116 9.83 -11.01 -16.82
CA LEU A 116 8.64 -10.18 -16.69
C LEU A 116 8.31 -9.44 -18.00
N ASP A 117 9.28 -8.81 -18.66
CA ASP A 117 9.06 -8.08 -19.91
C ASP A 117 8.59 -9.02 -21.04
N TYR A 118 9.13 -10.23 -21.11
CA TYR A 118 8.68 -11.25 -22.03
C TYR A 118 7.21 -11.63 -21.77
N TRP A 119 6.85 -11.95 -20.53
CA TRP A 119 5.48 -12.29 -20.17
C TRP A 119 4.50 -11.14 -20.46
N LEU A 120 4.89 -9.90 -20.13
CA LEU A 120 4.06 -8.72 -20.40
C LEU A 120 3.78 -8.59 -21.90
N ARG A 121 4.79 -8.73 -22.75
CA ARG A 121 4.64 -8.64 -24.21
C ARG A 121 3.72 -9.74 -24.74
N MET A 122 3.89 -10.99 -24.28
CA MET A 122 3.02 -12.10 -24.68
C MET A 122 1.56 -11.89 -24.23
N SER A 123 1.35 -11.12 -23.18
CA SER A 123 0.04 -10.73 -22.66
C SER A 123 -0.45 -9.36 -23.19
N GLY A 124 0.15 -8.79 -24.24
CA GLY A 124 -0.27 -7.48 -24.78
C GLY A 124 -0.08 -6.30 -23.83
N LEU A 125 0.69 -6.48 -22.73
CA LEU A 125 0.94 -5.46 -21.74
C LEU A 125 2.36 -4.87 -21.92
N PHE A 126 2.53 -3.62 -21.54
CA PHE A 126 3.81 -2.93 -21.70
C PHE A 126 4.22 -2.20 -20.43
N LEU A 127 5.47 -2.41 -20.02
CA LEU A 127 6.06 -1.68 -18.91
C LEU A 127 6.34 -0.22 -19.30
N ASN A 128 5.94 0.70 -18.46
CA ASN A 128 6.25 2.12 -18.59
C ASN A 128 7.63 2.41 -17.97
N THR A 129 8.69 2.36 -18.76
CA THR A 129 10.05 2.56 -18.28
C THR A 129 10.30 3.94 -17.68
N SER A 130 9.60 4.97 -18.18
CA SER A 130 9.77 6.34 -17.68
C SER A 130 9.16 6.58 -16.29
N LYS A 131 8.18 5.77 -15.89
CA LYS A 131 7.53 5.81 -14.58
C LYS A 131 7.96 4.66 -13.66
N THR A 132 8.64 3.65 -14.20
CA THR A 132 9.17 2.57 -13.38
C THR A 132 10.43 3.05 -12.68
N GLU A 133 10.44 2.91 -11.37
CA GLU A 133 11.53 3.36 -10.50
C GLU A 133 12.16 2.18 -9.78
N THR A 134 13.44 2.33 -9.44
CA THR A 134 14.18 1.38 -8.60
C THR A 134 14.46 1.98 -7.24
N PHE A 135 14.36 1.16 -6.22
CA PHE A 135 14.49 1.59 -4.85
C PHE A 135 15.32 0.57 -4.05
N LEU A 136 16.27 1.03 -3.26
CA LEU A 136 17.13 0.17 -2.44
C LEU A 136 16.99 0.52 -0.96
N PHE A 137 16.56 -0.45 -0.17
CA PHE A 137 16.52 -0.37 1.29
C PHE A 137 17.85 -0.83 1.89
N GLY A 138 18.30 -0.19 2.95
CA GLY A 138 19.47 -0.64 3.69
C GLY A 138 19.84 0.26 4.86
N THR A 139 20.81 -0.19 5.65
CA THR A 139 21.46 0.67 6.64
C THR A 139 22.34 1.70 5.95
N GLN A 140 22.54 2.86 6.57
CA GLN A 140 23.39 3.92 6.02
C GLN A 140 24.78 3.41 5.63
N ALA A 141 25.41 2.59 6.50
CA ALA A 141 26.72 2.02 6.23
C ALA A 141 26.74 1.15 4.96
N ARG A 142 25.73 0.27 4.77
CA ARG A 142 25.63 -0.57 3.57
C ARG A 142 25.29 0.24 2.32
N LEU A 143 24.37 1.20 2.41
CA LEU A 143 24.00 2.03 1.26
C LEU A 143 25.17 2.89 0.77
N ASN A 144 26.04 3.33 1.66
CA ASN A 144 27.24 4.10 1.32
C ASN A 144 28.31 3.25 0.55
N THR A 145 28.30 1.93 0.71
CA THR A 145 29.21 1.04 -0.05
C THR A 145 28.71 0.73 -1.46
N VAL A 146 27.43 1.00 -1.74
CA VAL A 146 26.83 0.71 -3.05
C VAL A 146 27.04 1.89 -4.01
N GLN A 147 28.13 1.82 -4.78
CA GLN A 147 28.47 2.89 -5.74
C GLN A 147 27.64 2.82 -7.02
N ASN A 148 27.45 1.63 -7.62
CA ASN A 148 26.84 1.43 -8.93
C ASN A 148 25.66 0.47 -8.86
N PHE A 149 24.51 0.94 -8.37
CA PHE A 149 23.25 0.16 -8.40
C PHE A 149 22.44 0.55 -9.62
N THR A 150 22.44 -0.31 -10.64
CA THR A 150 21.81 -0.03 -11.94
C THR A 150 20.94 -1.20 -12.36
N ILE A 151 19.66 -0.94 -12.54
CA ILE A 151 18.69 -1.87 -13.10
C ILE A 151 18.31 -1.38 -14.49
N GLN A 152 18.33 -2.29 -15.46
CA GLN A 152 18.13 -1.96 -16.88
C GLN A 152 17.01 -2.79 -17.51
N LYS A 153 16.27 -2.17 -18.42
CA LYS A 153 15.33 -2.82 -19.30
C LYS A 153 15.70 -2.51 -20.74
N ASN A 154 16.12 -3.50 -21.51
CA ASN A 154 16.48 -3.34 -22.94
C ASN A 154 17.44 -2.15 -23.18
N GLY A 155 18.47 -2.03 -22.36
CA GLY A 155 19.46 -0.94 -22.43
C GLY A 155 19.01 0.39 -21.80
N TYR A 156 17.74 0.51 -21.41
CA TYR A 156 17.24 1.70 -20.70
C TYR A 156 17.43 1.54 -19.18
N VAL A 157 18.22 2.44 -18.59
CA VAL A 157 18.47 2.45 -17.14
C VAL A 157 17.24 3.00 -16.41
N LEU A 158 16.69 2.20 -15.50
CA LEU A 158 15.59 2.63 -14.66
C LEU A 158 16.07 3.62 -13.59
N LYS A 159 15.27 4.66 -13.35
CA LYS A 159 15.58 5.71 -12.41
C LYS A 159 15.67 5.16 -10.98
N ARG A 160 16.81 5.33 -10.32
CA ARG A 160 16.93 5.09 -8.87
C ARG A 160 16.36 6.27 -8.09
N VAL A 161 15.49 5.97 -7.12
CA VAL A 161 14.90 6.96 -6.22
C VAL A 161 15.26 6.66 -4.77
N PHE A 162 15.23 7.67 -3.90
CA PHE A 162 15.56 7.58 -2.47
C PHE A 162 14.31 7.65 -1.59
N GLU A 163 13.20 8.08 -2.18
CA GLU A 163 11.86 8.03 -1.60
C GLU A 163 10.93 7.47 -2.66
N PHE A 164 10.06 6.57 -2.26
CA PHE A 164 9.11 5.91 -3.15
C PHE A 164 7.73 5.90 -2.52
N LYS A 165 6.72 6.29 -3.30
CA LYS A 165 5.33 6.27 -2.86
C LYS A 165 4.63 5.02 -3.40
N TYR A 166 4.23 4.13 -2.48
CA TYR A 166 3.48 2.91 -2.81
C TYR A 166 2.17 2.87 -2.04
N LEU A 167 1.05 2.72 -2.74
CA LEU A 167 -0.30 2.70 -2.17
C LEU A 167 -0.54 3.85 -1.17
N ASP A 168 -0.19 5.07 -1.54
CA ASP A 168 -0.27 6.31 -0.73
C ASP A 168 0.62 6.35 0.53
N VAL A 169 1.50 5.38 0.72
CA VAL A 169 2.55 5.36 1.77
C VAL A 169 3.89 5.72 1.15
N VAL A 170 4.60 6.69 1.74
CA VAL A 170 5.94 7.09 1.30
C VAL A 170 6.99 6.35 2.10
N PHE A 171 7.81 5.57 1.41
CA PHE A 171 8.96 4.87 1.97
C PHE A 171 10.23 5.66 1.71
N ASP A 172 11.10 5.78 2.69
CA ASP A 172 12.48 6.21 2.56
C ASP A 172 13.43 5.00 2.71
N GLN A 173 14.63 5.07 2.16
CA GLN A 173 15.57 3.94 2.12
C GLN A 173 16.01 3.40 3.50
N HIS A 174 15.73 4.13 4.57
CA HIS A 174 16.02 3.71 5.96
C HIS A 174 14.78 3.32 6.75
N ILE A 175 13.59 3.40 6.12
CA ILE A 175 12.28 3.20 6.78
C ILE A 175 12.19 4.05 8.06
N SER A 176 12.61 5.31 7.95
CA SER A 176 12.57 6.26 9.06
C SER A 176 11.19 6.87 9.27
N TRP A 177 10.35 6.81 8.25
CA TRP A 177 9.01 7.40 8.17
C TRP A 177 9.00 8.94 8.16
N ASN A 178 10.15 9.60 8.12
CA ASN A 178 10.21 11.07 8.10
C ASN A 178 9.52 11.65 6.87
N ALA A 179 9.80 11.10 5.69
CA ALA A 179 9.18 11.51 4.44
C ALA A 179 7.66 11.28 4.45
N HIS A 180 7.20 10.13 4.98
CA HIS A 180 5.78 9.82 5.08
C HIS A 180 5.05 10.75 6.04
N VAL A 181 5.59 10.99 7.23
CA VAL A 181 4.98 11.91 8.20
C VAL A 181 4.93 13.34 7.64
N LYS A 182 5.99 13.81 6.97
CA LYS A 182 5.97 15.10 6.25
C LYS A 182 4.86 15.16 5.21
N TYR A 183 4.67 14.09 4.44
CA TYR A 183 3.60 13.97 3.45
C TYR A 183 2.20 14.03 4.13
N LEU A 184 1.99 13.28 5.23
CA LEU A 184 0.73 13.30 5.97
C LEU A 184 0.43 14.69 6.55
N LEU A 185 1.43 15.34 7.17
CA LEU A 185 1.29 16.68 7.74
C LEU A 185 0.90 17.71 6.66
N ALA A 186 1.51 17.65 5.48
CA ALA A 186 1.16 18.53 4.39
C ALA A 186 -0.27 18.28 3.87
N LYS A 187 -0.64 17.01 3.67
CA LYS A 187 -1.96 16.60 3.16
C LYS A 187 -3.09 16.92 4.15
N ALA A 188 -2.93 16.51 5.40
CA ALA A 188 -3.91 16.76 6.46
C ALA A 188 -3.92 18.24 6.89
N GLY A 189 -2.75 18.90 6.91
CA GLY A 189 -2.62 20.32 7.25
C GLY A 189 -3.40 21.24 6.31
N LYS A 190 -3.39 20.95 4.99
CA LYS A 190 -4.22 21.66 4.00
C LYS A 190 -5.71 21.56 4.34
N ARG A 191 -6.19 20.37 4.73
CA ARG A 191 -7.60 20.12 5.10
C ARG A 191 -7.96 20.76 6.44
N VAL A 192 -7.05 20.76 7.41
CA VAL A 192 -7.22 21.48 8.69
C VAL A 192 -7.32 22.99 8.43
N GLY A 193 -6.51 23.55 7.54
CA GLY A 193 -6.59 24.95 7.11
C GLY A 193 -7.93 25.29 6.44
N MET A 194 -8.43 24.39 5.57
CA MET A 194 -9.74 24.53 4.96
C MET A 194 -10.86 24.53 5.99
N LEU A 195 -10.84 23.57 6.95
CA LEU A 195 -11.79 23.54 8.05
C LEU A 195 -11.77 24.84 8.86
N GLY A 196 -10.58 25.42 9.10
CA GLY A 196 -10.44 26.71 9.78
C GLY A 196 -11.15 27.86 9.05
N ARG A 197 -11.03 27.91 7.72
CA ARG A 197 -11.69 28.95 6.90
C ARG A 197 -13.22 28.86 6.93
N ILE A 198 -13.78 27.65 6.85
CA ILE A 198 -15.24 27.46 6.82
C ILE A 198 -15.86 27.31 8.22
N ARG A 199 -15.02 27.32 9.28
CA ARG A 199 -15.45 27.01 10.66
C ARG A 199 -16.55 27.95 11.18
N HIS A 200 -16.57 29.19 10.75
CA HIS A 200 -17.58 30.17 11.18
C HIS A 200 -19.01 29.79 10.74
N ASN A 201 -19.16 29.06 9.64
CA ASN A 201 -20.43 28.57 9.12
C ASN A 201 -20.86 27.21 9.67
N LEU A 202 -20.07 26.62 10.58
CA LEU A 202 -20.33 25.28 11.09
C LEU A 202 -20.64 25.29 12.59
N THR A 203 -21.57 24.43 13.01
CA THR A 203 -21.70 24.07 14.43
C THR A 203 -20.48 23.25 14.88
N THR A 204 -20.24 23.13 16.17
CA THR A 204 -19.15 22.30 16.69
C THR A 204 -19.32 20.83 16.29
N HIS A 205 -20.56 20.34 16.27
CA HIS A 205 -20.89 18.99 15.83
C HIS A 205 -20.51 18.76 14.34
N CYS A 206 -20.97 19.65 13.44
CA CYS A 206 -20.65 19.55 12.01
C CYS A 206 -19.13 19.66 11.75
N ALA A 207 -18.45 20.58 12.43
CA ALA A 207 -17.00 20.71 12.32
C ALA A 207 -16.26 19.44 12.79
N ASN A 208 -16.76 18.78 13.84
CA ASN A 208 -16.20 17.51 14.31
C ASN A 208 -16.46 16.37 13.29
N ILE A 209 -17.63 16.34 12.66
CA ILE A 209 -17.91 15.38 11.56
C ILE A 209 -16.91 15.59 10.42
N VAL A 210 -16.69 16.84 9.96
CA VAL A 210 -15.70 17.13 8.92
C VAL A 210 -14.30 16.62 9.31
N TYR A 211 -13.90 16.85 10.56
CA TYR A 211 -12.61 16.32 11.02
C TYR A 211 -12.57 14.79 10.97
N THR A 212 -13.58 14.12 11.52
CA THR A 212 -13.59 12.66 11.67
C THR A 212 -13.74 11.92 10.36
N SER A 213 -14.49 12.48 9.38
CA SER A 213 -14.75 11.85 8.10
C SER A 213 -13.77 12.26 6.98
N TYR A 214 -13.19 13.46 7.05
CA TYR A 214 -12.40 14.00 5.95
C TYR A 214 -10.92 14.24 6.29
N ILE A 215 -10.57 14.53 7.55
CA ILE A 215 -9.19 14.82 7.95
C ILE A 215 -8.55 13.61 8.61
N ARG A 216 -9.18 13.05 9.64
CA ARG A 216 -8.64 11.93 10.42
C ARG A 216 -8.33 10.69 9.57
N PRO A 217 -9.11 10.31 8.55
CA PRO A 217 -8.79 9.14 7.73
C PRO A 217 -7.42 9.23 7.03
N ILE A 218 -6.89 10.44 6.77
CA ILE A 218 -5.52 10.59 6.24
C ILE A 218 -4.50 10.09 7.27
N LEU A 219 -4.73 10.34 8.56
CA LEU A 219 -3.83 9.99 9.65
C LEU A 219 -4.04 8.55 10.14
N ASP A 220 -5.20 7.95 9.84
CA ASP A 220 -5.52 6.57 10.20
C ASP A 220 -5.16 5.58 9.06
N TYR A 221 -4.97 6.07 7.82
CA TYR A 221 -4.66 5.20 6.69
C TYR A 221 -3.28 4.56 6.83
N CYS A 222 -3.21 3.23 6.77
CA CYS A 222 -1.99 2.44 6.94
C CYS A 222 -1.18 2.79 8.21
N ASP A 223 -1.84 3.29 9.26
CA ASP A 223 -1.19 3.78 10.48
C ASP A 223 -0.43 2.69 11.25
N THR A 224 -0.80 1.43 11.08
CA THR A 224 -0.07 0.26 11.60
C THR A 224 1.29 0.07 10.95
N VAL A 225 1.49 0.53 9.71
CA VAL A 225 2.75 0.43 8.97
C VAL A 225 3.78 1.40 9.53
N TYR A 226 3.37 2.66 9.79
CA TYR A 226 4.25 3.70 10.34
C TYR A 226 4.06 3.94 11.84
N HIS A 227 3.45 2.99 12.56
CA HIS A 227 3.25 3.09 14.01
C HIS A 227 4.52 3.48 14.75
N CYS A 228 5.67 2.94 14.35
CA CYS A 228 6.99 3.20 14.93
C CYS A 228 7.75 4.33 14.23
N CYS A 229 7.07 5.40 13.87
CA CYS A 229 7.67 6.56 13.20
C CYS A 229 8.61 7.40 14.11
N GLY A 230 8.82 6.98 15.35
CA GLY A 230 9.60 7.71 16.34
C GLY A 230 8.79 8.79 17.07
N GLU A 231 9.30 9.19 18.23
CA GLU A 231 8.61 10.12 19.12
C GLU A 231 8.43 11.52 18.49
N LEU A 232 9.46 12.03 17.85
CA LEU A 232 9.43 13.35 17.20
C LEU A 232 8.33 13.44 16.15
N ASN A 233 8.26 12.45 15.26
CA ASN A 233 7.24 12.35 14.23
C ASN A 233 5.83 12.17 14.83
N SER A 234 5.71 11.35 15.86
CA SER A 234 4.45 11.18 16.60
C SER A 234 3.96 12.48 17.20
N ASN A 235 4.88 13.27 17.78
CA ASN A 235 4.56 14.59 18.36
C ASN A 235 4.12 15.59 17.28
N TYR A 236 4.71 15.58 16.07
CA TYR A 236 4.23 16.44 14.98
C TYR A 236 2.81 16.08 14.54
N LEU A 237 2.48 14.82 14.42
CA LEU A 237 1.13 14.36 14.10
C LEU A 237 0.13 14.79 15.19
N GLU A 238 0.51 14.64 16.46
CA GLU A 238 -0.33 15.02 17.59
C GLU A 238 -0.56 16.55 17.66
N LYS A 239 0.46 17.36 17.37
CA LYS A 239 0.32 18.81 17.24
C LYS A 239 -0.72 19.20 16.18
N LEU A 240 -0.77 18.46 15.06
CA LEU A 240 -1.78 18.69 14.03
C LEU A 240 -3.19 18.34 14.52
N GLN A 241 -3.35 17.21 15.24
CA GLN A 241 -4.63 16.83 15.87
C GLN A 241 -5.12 17.88 16.86
N ARG A 242 -4.23 18.36 17.74
CA ARG A 242 -4.53 19.42 18.73
C ARG A 242 -4.95 20.72 18.04
N ARG A 243 -4.24 21.12 16.98
CA ARG A 243 -4.63 22.29 16.16
C ARG A 243 -6.03 22.11 15.58
N ALA A 244 -6.36 20.93 15.04
CA ALA A 244 -7.68 20.64 14.49
C ALA A 244 -8.76 20.66 15.58
N ALA A 245 -8.47 20.13 16.77
CA ALA A 245 -9.41 20.16 17.92
C ALA A 245 -9.74 21.61 18.35
N ARG A 246 -8.71 22.46 18.47
CA ARG A 246 -8.88 23.89 18.78
C ARG A 246 -9.74 24.62 17.73
N ILE A 247 -9.56 24.31 16.45
CA ILE A 247 -10.40 24.87 15.39
C ILE A 247 -11.86 24.42 15.58
N VAL A 248 -12.09 23.13 15.85
CA VAL A 248 -13.44 22.58 16.07
C VAL A 248 -14.12 23.21 17.27
N CYS A 249 -13.44 23.42 18.39
CA CYS A 249 -14.03 23.92 19.63
C CYS A 249 -13.96 25.45 19.81
N LYS A 250 -13.28 26.19 18.92
CA LYS A 250 -13.12 27.66 18.85
C LYS A 250 -12.58 28.34 20.14
N ARG A 251 -13.26 28.21 21.26
CA ARG A 251 -13.03 28.98 22.50
C ARG A 251 -12.15 28.27 23.53
N TYR A 252 -11.71 27.05 23.25
CA TYR A 252 -10.97 26.21 24.17
C TYR A 252 -9.48 26.11 23.77
N SER A 253 -8.64 25.91 24.77
CA SER A 253 -7.25 25.51 24.53
C SER A 253 -7.18 24.18 23.76
N SER A 254 -6.00 23.83 23.29
CA SER A 254 -5.85 22.58 22.51
C SER A 254 -6.15 21.32 23.35
N ASP A 255 -5.77 21.33 24.62
CA ASP A 255 -5.94 20.19 25.52
C ASP A 255 -7.39 20.06 25.99
N GLU A 256 -8.00 21.15 26.42
CA GLU A 256 -9.45 21.20 26.74
C GLU A 256 -10.31 20.76 25.53
N ALA A 257 -9.92 21.15 24.32
CA ALA A 257 -10.64 20.74 23.10
C ALA A 257 -10.51 19.25 22.82
N ILE A 258 -9.35 18.64 23.08
CA ILE A 258 -9.15 17.18 22.98
C ILE A 258 -10.03 16.43 23.97
N ASP A 259 -10.06 16.90 25.23
CA ASP A 259 -10.86 16.30 26.32
C ASP A 259 -12.36 16.43 26.04
N LEU A 260 -12.82 17.62 25.65
CA LEU A 260 -14.23 17.89 25.30
C LEU A 260 -14.70 16.98 24.11
N LEU A 261 -13.84 16.79 23.13
CA LEU A 261 -14.12 15.92 22.00
C LEU A 261 -13.87 14.44 22.29
N ARG A 262 -13.41 14.11 23.50
CA ARG A 262 -13.03 12.75 23.94
C ARG A 262 -12.11 12.03 22.94
N ARG A 263 -11.13 12.76 22.40
CA ARG A 263 -10.21 12.22 21.41
C ARG A 263 -9.04 11.52 22.09
N LYS A 264 -8.82 10.27 21.70
CA LYS A 264 -7.57 9.58 22.05
C LYS A 264 -6.42 10.17 21.26
N THR A 265 -5.20 10.09 21.80
CA THR A 265 -4.00 10.44 21.05
C THR A 265 -3.88 9.58 19.79
N LEU A 266 -3.27 10.11 18.75
CA LEU A 266 -3.02 9.34 17.51
C LEU A 266 -2.12 8.14 17.77
N PHE A 267 -1.21 8.24 18.75
CA PHE A 267 -0.38 7.11 19.19
C PHE A 267 -1.24 5.98 19.76
N CYS A 268 -2.13 6.25 20.73
CA CYS A 268 -3.04 5.26 21.28
C CYS A 268 -3.96 4.65 20.21
N ARG A 269 -4.37 5.45 19.22
CA ARG A 269 -5.17 4.94 18.10
C ARG A 269 -4.39 3.94 17.25
N ARG A 270 -3.15 4.27 16.88
CA ARG A 270 -2.26 3.36 16.15
C ARG A 270 -2.02 2.06 16.90
N GLU A 271 -1.79 2.13 18.23
CA GLU A 271 -1.70 0.93 19.07
C GLU A 271 -2.98 0.08 18.99
N GLN A 272 -4.16 0.71 19.10
CA GLN A 272 -5.43 -0.02 19.01
C GLN A 272 -5.65 -0.65 17.63
N HIS A 273 -5.29 0.03 16.55
CA HIS A 273 -5.37 -0.53 15.19
C HIS A 273 -4.39 -1.69 15.01
N THR A 274 -3.17 -1.55 15.51
CA THR A 274 -2.15 -2.61 15.51
C THR A 274 -2.64 -3.83 16.29
N PHE A 275 -3.16 -3.64 17.50
CA PHE A 275 -3.73 -4.72 18.30
C PHE A 275 -4.86 -5.45 17.58
N LYS A 276 -5.81 -4.71 17.00
CA LYS A 276 -6.93 -5.28 16.23
C LYS A 276 -6.44 -6.07 15.01
N LEU A 277 -5.42 -5.56 14.31
CA LEU A 277 -4.85 -6.24 13.15
C LEU A 277 -4.15 -7.55 13.56
N VAL A 278 -3.34 -7.53 14.63
CA VAL A 278 -2.71 -8.75 15.16
C VAL A 278 -3.76 -9.78 15.58
N LYS A 279 -4.82 -9.33 16.25
CA LYS A 279 -5.94 -10.22 16.63
C LYS A 279 -6.60 -10.86 15.39
N LYS A 280 -6.81 -10.10 14.31
CA LYS A 280 -7.31 -10.64 13.03
C LYS A 280 -6.34 -11.66 12.41
N CYS A 281 -5.03 -11.41 12.48
CA CYS A 281 -4.03 -12.37 12.00
C CYS A 281 -4.09 -13.68 12.78
N LEU A 282 -4.19 -13.62 14.10
CA LEU A 282 -4.28 -14.79 14.97
C LEU A 282 -5.57 -15.60 14.77
N SER A 283 -6.69 -14.91 14.48
CA SER A 283 -7.99 -15.57 14.23
C SER A 283 -8.17 -16.06 12.78
N GLY A 284 -7.14 -15.95 11.92
CA GLY A 284 -7.21 -16.40 10.54
C GLY A 284 -8.01 -15.49 9.57
N HIS A 285 -8.44 -14.29 10.01
CA HIS A 285 -9.17 -13.33 9.19
C HIS A 285 -8.23 -12.36 8.42
N CYS A 286 -7.00 -12.76 8.19
CA CYS A 286 -6.01 -12.06 7.39
C CYS A 286 -5.49 -12.98 6.27
N PRO A 287 -4.84 -12.42 5.23
CA PRO A 287 -4.20 -13.23 4.19
C PRO A 287 -3.27 -14.30 4.78
N GLN A 288 -3.21 -15.45 4.11
CA GLN A 288 -2.55 -16.66 4.62
C GLN A 288 -1.08 -16.44 5.00
N PHE A 289 -0.37 -15.53 4.33
CA PHE A 289 1.03 -15.23 4.64
C PHE A 289 1.25 -14.65 6.05
N PHE A 290 0.23 -14.04 6.66
CA PHE A 290 0.30 -13.59 8.06
C PHE A 290 0.16 -14.72 9.08
N LYS A 291 -0.30 -15.91 8.70
CA LYS A 291 -0.57 -17.03 9.62
C LYS A 291 0.67 -17.42 10.44
N ASN A 292 1.86 -17.29 9.86
CA ASN A 292 3.12 -17.66 10.49
C ASN A 292 3.87 -16.48 11.13
N TYR A 293 3.31 -15.26 11.04
CA TYR A 293 3.96 -14.06 11.59
C TYR A 293 3.98 -14.04 13.10
N PHE A 294 2.93 -14.54 13.73
CA PHE A 294 2.75 -14.46 15.18
C PHE A 294 2.63 -15.86 15.79
N ARG A 295 3.51 -16.15 16.73
CA ARG A 295 3.51 -17.43 17.48
C ARG A 295 3.38 -17.13 18.96
N SER A 296 2.62 -17.95 19.71
CA SER A 296 2.57 -17.86 21.17
C SER A 296 3.85 -18.40 21.81
N ASN A 297 4.17 -17.94 23.01
CA ASN A 297 5.28 -18.50 23.77
C ASN A 297 5.10 -19.99 24.03
N SER A 298 3.85 -20.46 24.26
CA SER A 298 3.52 -21.87 24.42
C SER A 298 3.79 -22.72 23.18
N SER A 299 3.75 -22.13 21.96
CA SER A 299 4.09 -22.85 20.73
C SER A 299 5.59 -22.93 20.45
N VAL A 300 6.39 -22.10 21.11
CA VAL A 300 7.85 -22.01 20.92
C VAL A 300 8.62 -22.71 22.03
N SER A 301 8.04 -22.81 23.25
CA SER A 301 8.67 -23.42 24.40
C SER A 301 7.68 -24.26 25.19
N ASN A 302 8.07 -25.50 25.57
CA ASN A 302 7.24 -26.40 26.39
C ASN A 302 7.18 -25.98 27.87
N ARG A 303 7.83 -24.89 28.27
CA ARG A 303 7.79 -24.42 29.67
C ARG A 303 6.51 -23.64 29.91
N ALA A 304 5.66 -24.12 30.82
CA ALA A 304 4.48 -23.41 31.33
C ALA A 304 4.94 -22.19 32.14
N THR A 305 4.74 -20.99 31.62
CA THR A 305 5.04 -19.71 32.28
C THR A 305 3.78 -18.86 32.36
N ARG A 306 3.76 -17.86 33.25
CA ARG A 306 2.63 -16.90 33.33
C ARG A 306 2.39 -16.15 32.00
N GLN A 307 3.40 -16.12 31.12
CA GLN A 307 3.34 -15.46 29.80
C GLN A 307 3.18 -16.45 28.64
N SER A 308 2.68 -17.66 28.90
CA SER A 308 2.48 -18.69 27.86
C SER A 308 1.57 -18.22 26.72
N ASN A 309 0.57 -17.38 27.02
CA ASN A 309 -0.38 -16.82 26.06
C ASN A 309 0.12 -15.56 25.35
N HIS A 310 1.27 -15.00 25.78
CA HIS A 310 1.89 -13.87 25.09
C HIS A 310 2.49 -14.32 23.77
N LEU A 311 2.57 -13.39 22.83
CA LEU A 311 3.26 -13.61 21.57
C LEU A 311 4.76 -13.62 21.79
N HIS A 312 5.43 -14.57 21.17
CA HIS A 312 6.88 -14.66 21.16
C HIS A 312 7.49 -13.47 20.44
N LEU A 313 8.42 -12.76 21.10
CA LEU A 313 9.14 -11.66 20.50
C LEU A 313 10.26 -12.19 19.59
N PRO A 314 10.24 -11.91 18.29
CA PRO A 314 11.28 -12.36 17.38
C PRO A 314 12.62 -11.70 17.72
N ARG A 315 13.69 -12.44 17.57
CA ARG A 315 15.06 -11.90 17.74
C ARG A 315 15.42 -11.06 16.52
N VAL A 316 15.43 -9.74 16.68
CA VAL A 316 15.79 -8.79 15.62
C VAL A 316 17.07 -8.04 16.01
N ARG A 317 17.99 -7.88 15.04
CA ARG A 317 19.30 -7.25 15.26
C ARG A 317 19.35 -5.79 14.87
N THR A 318 18.47 -5.33 13.99
CA THR A 318 18.51 -3.97 13.44
C THR A 318 17.35 -3.13 13.95
N GLU A 319 17.58 -1.83 14.10
CA GLU A 319 16.52 -0.87 14.47
C GLU A 319 15.38 -0.82 13.42
N VAL A 320 15.70 -1.03 12.15
CA VAL A 320 14.72 -1.13 11.08
C VAL A 320 13.78 -2.32 11.32
N ALA A 321 14.33 -3.50 11.65
CA ALA A 321 13.52 -4.68 11.93
C ALA A 321 12.67 -4.51 13.20
N LYS A 322 13.15 -3.80 14.22
CA LYS A 322 12.37 -3.45 15.42
C LYS A 322 11.17 -2.54 15.10
N ARG A 323 11.26 -1.70 14.07
CA ARG A 323 10.15 -0.84 13.60
C ARG A 323 9.11 -1.60 12.78
N GLY A 324 9.45 -2.79 12.30
CA GLY A 324 8.54 -3.61 11.49
C GLY A 324 7.31 -4.09 12.26
N PHE A 325 6.19 -4.27 11.54
CA PHE A 325 4.92 -4.75 12.11
C PHE A 325 5.06 -6.10 12.83
N TYR A 326 5.92 -6.99 12.32
CA TYR A 326 6.17 -8.29 12.92
C TYR A 326 6.66 -8.21 14.37
N PHE A 327 7.60 -7.30 14.66
CA PHE A 327 8.12 -7.10 16.02
C PHE A 327 7.18 -6.26 16.88
N ASN A 328 6.74 -5.12 16.37
CA ASN A 328 5.89 -4.20 17.12
C ASN A 328 4.48 -4.75 17.37
N GLY A 329 3.95 -5.54 16.44
CA GLY A 329 2.69 -6.23 16.63
C GLY A 329 2.70 -7.12 17.87
N CYS A 330 3.80 -7.85 18.10
CA CYS A 330 3.95 -8.67 19.33
C CYS A 330 3.98 -7.78 20.59
N ILE A 331 4.76 -6.69 20.58
CA ILE A 331 4.85 -5.77 21.74
C ILE A 331 3.48 -5.20 22.08
N VAL A 332 2.80 -4.64 21.08
CA VAL A 332 1.48 -4.01 21.27
C VAL A 332 0.46 -5.05 21.73
N TYR A 333 0.44 -6.23 21.12
CA TYR A 333 -0.49 -7.29 21.52
C TYR A 333 -0.27 -7.71 22.98
N ASN A 334 0.97 -7.98 23.37
CA ASN A 334 1.30 -8.39 24.74
C ASN A 334 0.96 -7.29 25.77
N LYS A 335 1.15 -6.01 25.42
CA LYS A 335 0.75 -4.87 26.27
C LYS A 335 -0.76 -4.85 26.57
N PHE A 336 -1.60 -5.24 25.62
CA PHE A 336 -3.06 -5.24 25.78
C PHE A 336 -3.62 -6.55 26.37
N GLN A 337 -2.77 -7.58 26.61
CA GLN A 337 -3.14 -8.82 27.28
C GLN A 337 -2.92 -8.75 28.81
N ASN A 338 -2.08 -7.84 29.27
CA ASN A 338 -1.89 -7.51 30.68
C ASN A 338 -2.99 -6.53 31.14
#